data_9d46093af072d68374b13faf5f2f2337
#
_entry.id   9d46093af072d68374b13faf5f2f2337
#
_cell.length_a   1.000
_cell.length_b   1.000
_cell.length_c   1.000
_cell.angle_alpha   90.00
_cell.angle_beta   90.00
_cell.angle_gamma   90.00
#
_symmetry.space_group_name_H-M   'P 1'
#
loop_
_entity.id
_entity.type
_entity.pdbx_description
1 polymer ?
#
loop_
_entity_poly.entity_id
_entity_poly.type
_entity_poly.pdbx_seq_one_letter_code
_entity_poly.pdbx_strand_id
1 'polypeptide(L)'
;PPYGTSWKDDKDILSKAGGGKIVDRRFIIQKEYDADAATTRVNDGQLMFVMHMLSKMKETDLGSRIASVHNGSALFTGDAGQGESEIRKHIIEKDMLEAVIALPNDMFYNTGIPTFILIITNRKPEHRKGKVQLINANNEAFFGKRAKSLGSKRNELKPEHIKKVTELYLEFKETPHSKIFDNNEFGFAQIIVHRPSRFAIQLDAKHTAEIRFASDNSELRKLIFAECGEQVYSSEAESRQAVENFVLEYFLNDEDSEEEEPAELVVANLNKKQKKIYAQVTDIKSWLRDKQLMQEVTAMAKEFGTEPLYDINAFNKKF
;
A
#
# COMPACT_ATOMS: atom_id res chain seq x y z
N PRO A 1 4.89 -18.50 12.16
CA PRO A 1 3.53 -17.96 12.08
C PRO A 1 3.02 -17.97 10.64
N PRO A 2 1.72 -17.98 10.39
CA PRO A 2 1.14 -17.85 9.06
C PRO A 2 1.41 -16.43 8.51
N TYR A 3 1.76 -16.36 7.23
CA TYR A 3 2.05 -15.10 6.53
C TYR A 3 0.81 -14.62 5.78
N GLY A 4 0.48 -13.31 5.90
CA GLY A 4 -0.64 -12.72 5.20
C GLY A 4 -2.01 -13.32 5.53
N THR A 5 -2.13 -13.96 6.68
CA THR A 5 -3.38 -14.57 7.12
C THR A 5 -4.17 -13.58 7.98
N SER A 6 -5.45 -13.41 7.63
CA SER A 6 -6.36 -12.57 8.43
C SER A 6 -6.58 -13.16 9.82
N TRP A 7 -6.53 -12.31 10.83
CA TRP A 7 -6.84 -12.63 12.21
C TRP A 7 -8.05 -11.82 12.73
N LYS A 8 -8.93 -11.42 11.81
CA LYS A 8 -10.10 -10.57 12.11
C LYS A 8 -10.99 -11.19 13.18
N ASP A 9 -11.26 -12.49 13.06
CA ASP A 9 -12.15 -13.18 14.00
C ASP A 9 -11.55 -13.21 15.42
N ASP A 10 -10.24 -13.46 15.54
CA ASP A 10 -9.54 -13.41 16.83
C ASP A 10 -9.55 -11.99 17.41
N LYS A 11 -9.36 -10.97 16.57
CA LYS A 11 -9.44 -9.56 16.98
C LYS A 11 -10.82 -9.23 17.51
N ASP A 12 -11.86 -9.67 16.85
CA ASP A 12 -13.26 -9.43 17.26
C ASP A 12 -13.56 -10.09 18.61
N ILE A 13 -13.04 -11.31 18.84
CA ILE A 13 -13.16 -12.02 20.13
C ILE A 13 -12.44 -11.23 21.24
N LEU A 14 -11.18 -10.83 20.99
CA LEU A 14 -10.39 -10.07 21.97
C LEU A 14 -11.01 -8.71 22.30
N SER A 15 -11.56 -8.03 21.29
CA SER A 15 -12.23 -6.74 21.46
C SER A 15 -13.55 -6.88 22.23
N LYS A 16 -14.34 -7.90 21.95
CA LYS A 16 -15.59 -8.18 22.69
C LYS A 16 -15.32 -8.46 24.16
N ALA A 17 -14.29 -9.26 24.45
CA ALA A 17 -13.87 -9.56 25.83
C ALA A 17 -13.46 -8.30 26.61
N GLY A 18 -12.98 -7.25 25.92
CA GLY A 18 -12.54 -5.98 26.49
C GLY A 18 -13.53 -4.82 26.35
N GLY A 19 -14.81 -5.09 26.07
CA GLY A 19 -15.81 -4.03 25.92
C GLY A 19 -15.58 -3.10 24.73
N GLY A 20 -15.07 -3.61 23.62
CA GLY A 20 -14.75 -2.87 22.41
C GLY A 20 -13.28 -2.46 22.27
N LYS A 21 -12.45 -2.75 23.29
CA LYS A 21 -11.00 -2.51 23.27
C LYS A 21 -10.25 -3.81 23.53
N ILE A 22 -9.05 -3.95 23.00
CA ILE A 22 -8.17 -5.06 23.32
C ILE A 22 -7.45 -4.74 24.63
N VAL A 23 -7.78 -5.47 25.69
CA VAL A 23 -7.22 -5.33 27.03
C VAL A 23 -6.32 -6.50 27.43
N ASP A 24 -6.07 -7.42 26.51
CA ASP A 24 -5.20 -8.58 26.74
C ASP A 24 -3.76 -8.13 26.94
N ARG A 25 -3.20 -8.43 28.13
CA ARG A 25 -1.86 -8.02 28.55
C ARG A 25 -0.75 -8.46 27.60
N ARG A 26 -0.96 -9.51 26.82
CA ARG A 26 0.02 -9.97 25.82
C ARG A 26 0.29 -8.94 24.73
N PHE A 27 -0.68 -8.05 24.47
CA PHE A 27 -0.65 -7.09 23.37
C PHE A 27 -0.56 -5.63 23.84
N ILE A 28 -0.44 -5.41 25.16
CA ILE A 28 -0.27 -4.08 25.72
C ILE A 28 1.21 -3.68 25.73
N ILE A 29 1.52 -2.54 25.13
CA ILE A 29 2.84 -1.92 25.19
C ILE A 29 2.76 -0.69 26.09
N GLN A 30 3.61 -0.63 27.11
CA GLN A 30 3.73 0.53 27.97
C GLN A 30 4.41 1.66 27.18
N LYS A 31 3.70 2.76 26.99
CA LYS A 31 4.20 4.02 26.44
C LYS A 31 4.52 4.99 27.59
N GLU A 32 5.25 6.06 27.27
CA GLU A 32 5.70 7.05 28.29
C GLU A 32 4.54 7.65 29.07
N TYR A 33 3.40 7.86 28.44
CA TYR A 33 2.23 8.52 29.05
C TYR A 33 1.00 7.64 29.16
N ASP A 34 0.96 6.50 28.48
CA ASP A 34 -0.19 5.59 28.48
C ASP A 34 0.20 4.17 28.07
N ALA A 35 -0.64 3.20 28.40
CA ALA A 35 -0.53 1.82 27.94
C ALA A 35 -1.57 1.57 26.86
N ASP A 36 -1.14 1.21 25.68
CA ASP A 36 -2.02 0.98 24.55
C ASP A 36 -1.82 -0.41 23.92
N ALA A 37 -2.86 -0.95 23.32
CA ALA A 37 -2.77 -2.21 22.62
C ALA A 37 -2.04 -2.04 21.28
N ALA A 38 -0.88 -2.67 21.13
CA ALA A 38 -0.18 -2.74 19.86
C ALA A 38 -0.67 -3.98 19.10
N THR A 39 -1.49 -3.75 18.09
CA THR A 39 -2.05 -4.80 17.24
C THR A 39 -1.76 -4.53 15.78
N THR A 40 -1.40 -5.59 15.06
CA THR A 40 -1.17 -5.51 13.62
C THR A 40 -2.47 -5.25 12.85
N ARG A 41 -2.33 -4.89 11.57
CA ARG A 41 -3.47 -4.89 10.64
C ARG A 41 -4.10 -6.27 10.58
N VAL A 42 -5.42 -6.30 10.39
CA VAL A 42 -6.19 -7.56 10.39
C VAL A 42 -5.76 -8.57 9.31
N ASN A 43 -5.13 -8.09 8.24
CA ASN A 43 -4.73 -8.93 7.10
C ASN A 43 -3.42 -9.71 7.33
N ASP A 44 -2.65 -9.38 8.37
CA ASP A 44 -1.40 -10.07 8.69
C ASP A 44 -1.12 -10.05 10.20
N GLY A 45 -1.39 -11.18 10.85
CA GLY A 45 -1.23 -11.36 12.29
C GLY A 45 0.16 -11.84 12.74
N GLN A 46 1.15 -11.94 11.86
CA GLN A 46 2.42 -12.63 12.21
C GLN A 46 3.17 -12.00 13.39
N LEU A 47 3.16 -10.67 13.56
CA LEU A 47 3.78 -10.02 14.73
C LEU A 47 2.98 -10.19 16.02
N MET A 48 1.68 -10.55 15.95
CA MET A 48 0.91 -10.92 17.13
C MET A 48 1.44 -12.21 17.78
N PHE A 49 1.97 -13.16 16.96
CA PHE A 49 2.67 -14.32 17.48
C PHE A 49 3.97 -13.93 18.21
N VAL A 50 4.70 -12.93 17.70
CA VAL A 50 5.88 -12.40 18.39
C VAL A 50 5.49 -11.83 19.75
N MET A 51 4.46 -10.98 19.81
CA MET A 51 3.96 -10.41 21.07
C MET A 51 3.52 -11.52 22.05
N HIS A 52 2.84 -12.55 21.57
CA HIS A 52 2.48 -13.71 22.38
C HIS A 52 3.73 -14.42 22.93
N MET A 53 4.74 -14.68 22.11
CA MET A 53 5.99 -15.31 22.54
C MET A 53 6.75 -14.43 23.53
N LEU A 54 6.81 -13.10 23.31
CA LEU A 54 7.42 -12.15 24.27
C LEU A 54 6.74 -12.25 25.64
N SER A 55 5.42 -12.34 25.69
CA SER A 55 4.67 -12.48 26.95
C SER A 55 4.96 -13.78 27.72
N LYS A 56 5.59 -14.77 27.08
CA LYS A 56 5.97 -16.07 27.68
C LYS A 56 7.44 -16.16 28.07
N MET A 57 8.22 -15.13 27.78
CA MET A 57 9.62 -15.09 28.20
C MET A 57 9.73 -15.14 29.72
N LYS A 58 10.68 -15.94 30.21
CA LYS A 58 10.99 -16.05 31.64
C LYS A 58 12.08 -15.06 32.03
N GLU A 59 11.89 -14.39 33.14
CA GLU A 59 12.90 -13.51 33.74
C GLU A 59 13.76 -14.34 34.71
N THR A 60 14.72 -15.06 34.14
CA THR A 60 15.73 -15.84 34.89
C THR A 60 17.11 -15.31 34.61
N ASP A 61 18.11 -15.77 35.32
CA ASP A 61 19.51 -15.36 35.08
C ASP A 61 20.01 -15.69 33.67
N LEU A 62 19.49 -16.75 33.06
CA LEU A 62 19.79 -17.13 31.68
C LEU A 62 18.93 -16.39 30.66
N GLY A 63 17.80 -15.82 31.08
CA GLY A 63 16.81 -15.19 30.22
C GLY A 63 16.08 -16.21 29.32
N SER A 64 15.45 -15.70 28.29
CA SER A 64 14.77 -16.46 27.25
C SER A 64 15.21 -15.99 25.87
N ARG A 65 15.21 -16.90 24.88
CA ARG A 65 15.50 -16.57 23.50
C ARG A 65 14.42 -17.15 22.59
N ILE A 66 14.01 -16.34 21.62
CA ILE A 66 13.03 -16.70 20.57
C ILE A 66 13.77 -16.68 19.25
N ALA A 67 13.53 -17.68 18.41
CA ALA A 67 13.87 -17.65 16.99
C ALA A 67 12.60 -17.92 16.20
N SER A 68 12.13 -16.93 15.43
CA SER A 68 10.88 -17.03 14.68
C SER A 68 11.06 -16.60 13.24
N VAL A 69 10.47 -17.37 12.32
CA VAL A 69 10.56 -17.09 10.88
C VAL A 69 9.39 -16.21 10.44
N HIS A 70 9.69 -15.17 9.70
CA HIS A 70 8.73 -14.18 9.21
C HIS A 70 8.97 -13.86 7.74
N ASN A 71 7.97 -13.34 7.05
CA ASN A 71 8.16 -12.71 5.74
C ASN A 71 8.60 -11.25 5.91
N GLY A 72 8.90 -10.58 4.77
CA GLY A 72 9.36 -9.19 4.77
C GLY A 72 8.38 -8.19 5.38
N SER A 73 7.06 -8.46 5.35
CA SER A 73 6.07 -7.54 5.89
C SER A 73 6.25 -7.28 7.39
N ALA A 74 6.74 -8.28 8.15
CA ALA A 74 7.07 -8.09 9.56
C ALA A 74 8.13 -7.02 9.81
N LEU A 75 9.04 -6.79 8.84
CA LEU A 75 10.14 -5.84 8.96
C LEU A 75 9.78 -4.44 8.49
N PHE A 76 8.94 -4.32 7.45
CA PHE A 76 8.77 -3.05 6.72
C PHE A 76 7.35 -2.47 6.79
N THR A 77 6.34 -3.26 7.14
CA THR A 77 4.95 -2.83 7.11
C THR A 77 4.58 -1.99 8.33
N GLY A 78 3.62 -1.08 8.15
CA GLY A 78 3.09 -0.19 9.19
C GLY A 78 3.81 1.15 9.24
N ASP A 79 3.02 2.22 9.23
CA ASP A 79 3.51 3.59 9.39
C ASP A 79 3.92 3.87 10.83
N ALA A 80 4.69 4.94 11.04
CA ALA A 80 5.09 5.39 12.38
C ALA A 80 3.86 5.60 13.29
N GLY A 81 3.91 5.06 14.48
CA GLY A 81 2.82 5.11 15.45
C GLY A 81 1.69 4.10 15.24
N GLN A 82 1.79 3.23 14.21
CA GLN A 82 0.84 2.14 13.98
C GLN A 82 1.35 0.81 14.54
N GLY A 83 0.45 -0.15 14.67
CA GLY A 83 0.67 -1.39 15.40
C GLY A 83 1.94 -2.16 15.09
N GLU A 84 2.23 -2.46 13.81
CA GLU A 84 3.45 -3.17 13.42
C GLU A 84 4.71 -2.36 13.73
N SER A 85 4.68 -1.06 13.48
CA SER A 85 5.79 -0.15 13.81
C SER A 85 6.01 -0.04 15.31
N GLU A 86 4.94 0.06 16.10
CA GLU A 86 5.02 0.11 17.57
C GLU A 86 5.56 -1.19 18.16
N ILE A 87 5.20 -2.35 17.60
CA ILE A 87 5.74 -3.64 18.04
C ILE A 87 7.25 -3.70 17.78
N ARG A 88 7.70 -3.32 16.57
CA ARG A 88 9.15 -3.27 16.26
C ARG A 88 9.90 -2.28 17.16
N LYS A 89 9.32 -1.09 17.34
CA LYS A 89 9.87 -0.07 18.25
C LYS A 89 10.04 -0.64 19.65
N HIS A 90 9.02 -1.28 20.20
CA HIS A 90 9.07 -1.88 21.53
C HIS A 90 10.20 -2.92 21.65
N ILE A 91 10.35 -3.80 20.65
CA ILE A 91 11.39 -4.83 20.66
C ILE A 91 12.80 -4.23 20.60
N ILE A 92 12.98 -3.15 19.82
CA ILE A 92 14.29 -2.49 19.65
C ILE A 92 14.63 -1.62 20.85
N GLU A 93 13.70 -0.80 21.35
CA GLU A 93 13.91 0.10 22.49
C GLU A 93 14.13 -0.67 23.81
N LYS A 94 13.48 -1.84 23.94
CA LYS A 94 13.73 -2.76 25.08
C LYS A 94 15.00 -3.59 24.90
N ASP A 95 15.77 -3.30 23.86
CA ASP A 95 17.02 -4.01 23.53
C ASP A 95 16.86 -5.53 23.42
N MET A 96 15.70 -5.97 22.88
CA MET A 96 15.39 -7.41 22.75
C MET A 96 15.82 -8.01 21.41
N LEU A 97 15.82 -7.24 20.31
CA LEU A 97 16.19 -7.74 18.99
C LEU A 97 17.70 -7.98 18.92
N GLU A 98 18.11 -9.25 18.85
CA GLU A 98 19.51 -9.64 18.81
C GLU A 98 20.06 -9.73 17.38
N ALA A 99 19.28 -10.35 16.49
CA ALA A 99 19.65 -10.48 15.09
C ALA A 99 18.44 -10.63 14.15
N VAL A 100 18.66 -10.27 12.90
CA VAL A 100 17.77 -10.59 11.77
C VAL A 100 18.59 -11.34 10.72
N ILE A 101 18.17 -12.54 10.34
CA ILE A 101 18.85 -13.38 9.37
C ILE A 101 17.95 -13.53 8.14
N ALA A 102 18.38 -12.95 7.01
CA ALA A 102 17.71 -13.15 5.74
C ALA A 102 18.00 -14.56 5.23
N LEU A 103 16.96 -15.37 5.01
CA LEU A 103 17.05 -16.71 4.46
C LEU A 103 17.06 -16.68 2.92
N PRO A 104 17.60 -17.69 2.27
CA PRO A 104 17.46 -17.86 0.83
C PRO A 104 16.01 -17.86 0.38
N ASN A 105 15.74 -17.34 -0.82
CA ASN A 105 14.44 -17.47 -1.45
C ASN A 105 14.11 -18.95 -1.73
N ASP A 106 12.85 -19.25 -1.98
CA ASP A 106 12.40 -20.60 -2.35
C ASP A 106 12.78 -21.69 -1.32
N MET A 107 12.79 -21.35 -0.02
CA MET A 107 13.09 -22.25 1.07
C MET A 107 11.90 -23.08 1.57
N PHE A 108 10.69 -22.65 1.27
CA PHE A 108 9.46 -23.25 1.78
C PHE A 108 8.61 -23.88 0.68
N TYR A 109 7.85 -24.92 1.05
CA TYR A 109 7.09 -25.75 0.11
C TYR A 109 6.04 -24.96 -0.69
N ASN A 110 5.29 -24.08 -0.04
CA ASN A 110 4.12 -23.41 -0.59
C ASN A 110 4.35 -21.93 -0.92
N THR A 111 5.58 -21.43 -0.78
CA THR A 111 5.89 -20.03 -1.05
C THR A 111 7.35 -19.83 -1.45
N GLY A 112 7.57 -18.97 -2.46
CA GLY A 112 8.90 -18.53 -2.88
C GLY A 112 9.33 -17.18 -2.27
N ILE A 113 8.51 -16.57 -1.39
CA ILE A 113 8.79 -15.25 -0.85
C ILE A 113 10.03 -15.21 0.04
N PRO A 114 10.74 -14.05 0.10
CA PRO A 114 11.83 -13.85 1.06
C PRO A 114 11.35 -14.01 2.50
N THR A 115 12.12 -14.73 3.30
CA THR A 115 11.82 -14.93 4.71
C THR A 115 13.03 -14.59 5.57
N PHE A 116 12.75 -14.27 6.83
CA PHE A 116 13.74 -13.76 7.79
C PHE A 116 13.54 -14.46 9.13
N ILE A 117 14.65 -14.84 9.79
CA ILE A 117 14.60 -15.28 11.18
C ILE A 117 14.83 -14.06 12.07
N LEU A 118 13.90 -13.75 12.96
CA LEU A 118 14.08 -12.81 14.05
C LEU A 118 14.60 -13.58 15.27
N ILE A 119 15.76 -13.16 15.79
CA ILE A 119 16.30 -13.66 17.05
C ILE A 119 16.07 -12.58 18.09
N ILE A 120 15.27 -12.90 19.09
CA ILE A 120 14.84 -11.98 20.14
C ILE A 120 15.16 -12.58 21.49
N THR A 121 15.73 -11.78 22.40
CA THR A 121 16.08 -12.22 23.76
C THR A 121 15.75 -11.11 24.75
N ASN A 122 15.39 -11.48 25.97
CA ASN A 122 15.27 -10.53 27.06
C ASN A 122 16.58 -10.38 27.87
N ARG A 123 17.66 -11.05 27.42
CA ARG A 123 18.97 -10.96 28.07
C ARG A 123 20.12 -11.09 27.07
N LYS A 124 20.46 -9.96 26.45
CA LYS A 124 21.61 -9.89 25.56
C LYS A 124 22.92 -10.01 26.34
N PRO A 125 23.94 -10.74 25.84
CA PRO A 125 25.29 -10.66 26.36
C PRO A 125 25.86 -9.24 26.19
N GLU A 126 26.81 -8.86 27.03
CA GLU A 126 27.30 -7.48 27.15
C GLU A 126 27.76 -6.91 25.79
N HIS A 127 28.51 -7.68 25.01
CA HIS A 127 29.03 -7.23 23.71
C HIS A 127 27.95 -7.01 22.63
N ARG A 128 26.68 -7.44 22.86
CA ARG A 128 25.54 -7.26 21.95
C ARG A 128 24.55 -6.21 22.42
N LYS A 129 24.71 -5.69 23.64
CA LYS A 129 23.79 -4.69 24.18
C LYS A 129 23.75 -3.43 23.31
N GLY A 130 22.56 -2.91 23.08
CA GLY A 130 22.30 -1.72 22.24
C GLY A 130 22.53 -1.95 20.75
N LYS A 131 22.74 -3.19 20.29
CA LYS A 131 23.09 -3.51 18.90
C LYS A 131 22.22 -4.60 18.33
N VAL A 132 22.05 -4.56 16.98
CA VAL A 132 21.37 -5.58 16.20
C VAL A 132 22.27 -6.05 15.07
N GLN A 133 22.39 -7.35 14.91
CA GLN A 133 23.16 -7.95 13.82
C GLN A 133 22.22 -8.32 12.65
N LEU A 134 22.53 -7.85 11.44
CA LEU A 134 21.84 -8.24 10.20
C LEU A 134 22.73 -9.20 9.42
N ILE A 135 22.22 -10.42 9.17
CA ILE A 135 22.94 -11.47 8.43
C ILE A 135 22.21 -11.77 7.13
N ASN A 136 22.93 -11.65 6.02
CA ASN A 136 22.42 -12.01 4.70
C ASN A 136 22.86 -13.42 4.30
N ALA A 137 22.00 -14.41 4.55
CA ALA A 137 22.19 -15.78 4.09
C ALA A 137 21.52 -16.06 2.73
N ASN A 138 20.93 -15.06 2.08
CA ASN A 138 20.40 -15.15 0.71
C ASN A 138 21.51 -14.95 -0.32
N ASN A 139 22.56 -15.75 -0.20
CA ASN A 139 23.71 -15.78 -1.10
C ASN A 139 24.10 -17.24 -1.34
N GLU A 140 24.57 -17.58 -2.53
CA GLU A 140 24.91 -18.95 -2.93
C GLU A 140 25.95 -19.65 -2.04
N ALA A 141 26.74 -18.90 -1.25
CA ALA A 141 27.64 -19.45 -0.25
C ALA A 141 26.92 -20.11 0.95
N PHE A 142 25.63 -19.83 1.14
CA PHE A 142 24.85 -20.24 2.33
C PHE A 142 23.67 -21.16 2.01
N PHE A 143 23.48 -21.58 0.76
CA PHE A 143 22.46 -22.57 0.43
C PHE A 143 22.87 -23.41 -0.77
N GLY A 144 22.20 -24.53 -0.96
CA GLY A 144 22.33 -25.37 -2.14
C GLY A 144 21.00 -25.51 -2.86
N LYS A 145 21.06 -25.72 -4.16
CA LYS A 145 19.88 -26.08 -4.95
C LYS A 145 19.52 -27.54 -4.69
N ARG A 146 18.24 -27.83 -4.58
CA ARG A 146 17.74 -29.21 -4.49
C ARG A 146 17.83 -29.89 -5.86
N ALA A 147 18.19 -31.18 -5.84
CA ALA A 147 18.21 -31.99 -7.07
C ALA A 147 16.79 -32.10 -7.69
N LYS A 148 15.75 -32.13 -6.82
CA LYS A 148 14.34 -32.14 -7.24
C LYS A 148 13.56 -31.12 -6.41
N SER A 149 12.83 -30.25 -7.08
CA SER A 149 11.97 -29.27 -6.41
C SER A 149 10.82 -29.95 -5.67
N LEU A 150 10.37 -29.34 -4.58
CA LEU A 150 9.21 -29.77 -3.81
C LEU A 150 8.25 -28.59 -3.70
N GLY A 151 7.28 -28.49 -4.60
CA GLY A 151 6.47 -27.30 -4.76
C GLY A 151 7.34 -26.08 -5.10
N SER A 152 7.14 -24.97 -4.39
CA SER A 152 7.97 -23.77 -4.51
C SER A 152 9.37 -23.91 -3.91
N LYS A 153 9.63 -24.95 -3.13
CA LYS A 153 10.93 -25.16 -2.49
C LYS A 153 11.95 -25.69 -3.48
N ARG A 154 12.89 -24.82 -3.88
CA ARG A 154 13.99 -25.10 -4.81
C ARG A 154 15.35 -25.10 -4.14
N ASN A 155 15.47 -24.43 -3.01
CA ASN A 155 16.70 -24.27 -2.24
C ASN A 155 16.63 -25.01 -0.91
N GLU A 156 17.79 -25.36 -0.37
CA GLU A 156 17.90 -26.00 0.93
C GLU A 156 19.15 -25.54 1.69
N LEU A 157 19.03 -25.49 3.00
CA LEU A 157 20.15 -25.32 3.91
C LEU A 157 20.66 -26.71 4.35
N LYS A 158 21.86 -27.06 3.92
CA LYS A 158 22.56 -28.26 4.38
C LYS A 158 23.27 -27.94 5.72
N PRO A 159 23.72 -28.97 6.45
CA PRO A 159 24.41 -28.80 7.74
C PRO A 159 25.58 -27.81 7.69
N GLU A 160 26.36 -27.83 6.60
CA GLU A 160 27.48 -26.90 6.37
C GLU A 160 27.03 -25.46 6.22
N HIS A 161 25.89 -25.21 5.58
CA HIS A 161 25.32 -23.87 5.41
C HIS A 161 24.78 -23.33 6.75
N ILE A 162 24.07 -24.19 7.49
CA ILE A 162 23.58 -23.84 8.84
C ILE A 162 24.76 -23.50 9.75
N LYS A 163 25.83 -24.28 9.72
CA LYS A 163 27.05 -24.04 10.48
C LYS A 163 27.64 -22.66 10.15
N LYS A 164 27.83 -22.33 8.88
CA LYS A 164 28.35 -21.02 8.44
C LYS A 164 27.50 -19.84 8.94
N VAL A 165 26.16 -19.93 8.80
CA VAL A 165 25.25 -18.89 9.29
C VAL A 165 25.33 -18.75 10.82
N THR A 166 25.42 -19.89 11.52
CA THR A 166 25.58 -19.92 12.99
C THR A 166 26.89 -19.33 13.42
N GLU A 167 27.99 -19.61 12.72
CA GLU A 167 29.30 -19.01 12.98
C GLU A 167 29.28 -17.49 12.83
N LEU A 168 28.68 -16.96 11.72
CA LEU A 168 28.50 -15.51 11.56
C LEU A 168 27.72 -14.88 12.71
N TYR A 169 26.65 -15.56 13.15
CA TYR A 169 25.85 -15.09 14.29
C TYR A 169 26.65 -15.10 15.58
N LEU A 170 27.41 -16.17 15.88
CA LEU A 170 28.16 -16.32 17.14
C LEU A 170 29.37 -15.39 17.20
N GLU A 171 30.10 -15.23 16.10
CA GLU A 171 31.28 -14.38 16.04
C GLU A 171 30.97 -12.88 16.25
N PHE A 172 29.76 -12.45 15.92
CA PHE A 172 29.32 -11.05 16.04
C PHE A 172 30.34 -10.08 15.45
N LYS A 173 30.72 -10.27 14.20
CA LYS A 173 31.66 -9.45 13.44
C LYS A 173 31.07 -8.91 12.16
N GLU A 174 31.55 -7.78 11.73
CA GLU A 174 31.22 -7.26 10.40
C GLU A 174 31.97 -8.02 9.31
N THR A 175 31.22 -8.44 8.30
CA THR A 175 31.72 -9.14 7.11
C THR A 175 30.89 -8.69 5.90
N PRO A 176 31.21 -9.12 4.67
CA PRO A 176 30.32 -8.86 3.53
C PRO A 176 28.89 -9.37 3.71
N HIS A 177 28.68 -10.35 4.60
CA HIS A 177 27.38 -11.00 4.86
C HIS A 177 26.79 -10.71 6.25
N SER A 178 27.48 -9.98 7.09
CA SER A 178 27.05 -9.62 8.44
C SER A 178 27.35 -8.16 8.71
N LYS A 179 26.35 -7.39 9.13
CA LYS A 179 26.46 -5.99 9.53
C LYS A 179 25.90 -5.80 10.93
N ILE A 180 26.49 -4.86 11.69
CA ILE A 180 26.10 -4.56 13.07
C ILE A 180 25.67 -3.10 13.11
N PHE A 181 24.47 -2.86 13.61
CA PHE A 181 23.86 -1.53 13.73
C PHE A 181 23.54 -1.24 15.19
N ASP A 182 23.64 0.00 15.59
CA ASP A 182 23.13 0.44 16.87
C ASP A 182 21.58 0.52 16.83
N ASN A 183 20.92 0.27 17.96
CA ASN A 183 19.46 0.31 18.04
C ASN A 183 18.87 1.64 17.52
N ASN A 184 19.57 2.75 17.74
CA ASN A 184 19.13 4.09 17.30
C ASN A 184 19.10 4.26 15.77
N GLU A 185 19.86 3.46 15.03
CA GLU A 185 19.88 3.53 13.56
C GLU A 185 18.61 2.97 12.91
N PHE A 186 17.79 2.23 13.67
CA PHE A 186 16.48 1.77 13.25
C PHE A 186 15.35 2.78 13.52
N GLY A 187 15.66 3.86 14.25
CA GLY A 187 14.72 4.94 14.50
C GLY A 187 14.52 5.82 13.28
N PHE A 188 13.28 6.24 13.02
CA PHE A 188 12.99 7.25 12.01
C PHE A 188 11.89 8.18 12.51
N ALA A 189 11.94 9.44 12.04
CA ALA A 189 10.88 10.40 12.24
C ALA A 189 10.12 10.60 10.93
N GLN A 190 8.82 10.40 10.95
CA GLN A 190 7.96 10.72 9.81
C GLN A 190 7.65 12.22 9.86
N ILE A 191 8.05 12.95 8.83
CA ILE A 191 7.77 14.38 8.69
C ILE A 191 6.75 14.55 7.57
N ILE A 192 5.64 15.21 7.89
CA ILE A 192 4.65 15.61 6.89
C ILE A 192 5.04 17.00 6.39
N VAL A 193 5.52 17.07 5.15
CA VAL A 193 5.83 18.35 4.50
C VAL A 193 4.57 18.85 3.79
N HIS A 194 3.93 19.84 4.37
CA HIS A 194 2.85 20.55 3.70
C HIS A 194 3.43 21.57 2.73
N ARG A 195 3.18 21.39 1.45
CA ARG A 195 3.39 22.45 0.45
C ARG A 195 2.07 23.19 0.31
N PRO A 196 2.07 24.52 0.41
CA PRO A 196 0.88 25.26 0.06
C PRO A 196 0.54 24.95 -1.40
N SER A 197 -0.69 24.48 -1.63
CA SER A 197 -1.21 24.31 -2.99
C SER A 197 -1.24 25.68 -3.65
N ARG A 198 -0.34 25.89 -4.61
CA ARG A 198 -0.41 27.10 -5.44
C ARG A 198 -1.44 26.83 -6.53
N PHE A 199 -2.61 27.36 -6.35
CA PHE A 199 -3.60 27.40 -7.42
C PHE A 199 -3.19 28.47 -8.42
N ALA A 200 -3.19 28.12 -9.68
CA ALA A 200 -3.14 29.06 -10.78
C ALA A 200 -4.50 29.03 -11.46
N ILE A 201 -5.18 30.16 -11.51
CA ILE A 201 -6.38 30.33 -12.33
C ILE A 201 -5.87 30.80 -13.69
N GLN A 202 -6.08 30.00 -14.72
CA GLN A 202 -5.62 30.27 -16.08
C GLN A 202 -6.82 30.21 -17.03
N LEU A 203 -7.11 31.34 -17.66
CA LEU A 203 -8.29 31.54 -18.49
C LEU A 203 -7.92 31.70 -19.98
N ASP A 204 -6.82 31.09 -20.42
CA ASP A 204 -6.49 31.02 -21.84
C ASP A 204 -7.45 30.12 -22.63
N ALA A 205 -7.42 30.21 -23.95
CA ALA A 205 -8.33 29.50 -24.83
C ALA A 205 -8.26 27.98 -24.66
N LYS A 206 -7.08 27.43 -24.29
CA LYS A 206 -6.90 26.00 -24.07
C LYS A 206 -7.63 25.55 -22.79
N HIS A 207 -7.41 26.25 -21.67
CA HIS A 207 -8.00 25.88 -20.39
C HIS A 207 -9.51 26.16 -20.35
N THR A 208 -9.97 27.23 -20.97
CA THR A 208 -11.40 27.49 -21.07
C THR A 208 -12.13 26.50 -21.95
N ALA A 209 -11.49 25.98 -23.01
CA ALA A 209 -12.07 24.91 -23.85
C ALA A 209 -12.26 23.59 -23.09
N GLU A 210 -11.42 23.26 -22.11
CA GLU A 210 -11.55 22.05 -21.28
C GLU A 210 -12.82 22.07 -20.40
N ILE A 211 -13.41 23.22 -20.14
CA ILE A 211 -14.63 23.36 -19.32
C ILE A 211 -15.83 22.62 -19.94
N ARG A 212 -15.84 22.43 -21.26
CA ARG A 212 -16.87 21.60 -21.94
C ARG A 212 -16.92 20.16 -21.44
N PHE A 213 -15.90 19.71 -20.72
CA PHE A 213 -15.77 18.38 -20.13
C PHE A 213 -15.80 18.38 -18.60
N ALA A 214 -16.32 19.46 -17.98
CA ALA A 214 -16.31 19.65 -16.54
C ALA A 214 -17.19 18.67 -15.76
N SER A 215 -18.19 18.08 -16.41
CA SER A 215 -19.03 17.03 -15.82
C SER A 215 -18.28 15.72 -15.65
N ASP A 216 -18.86 14.80 -14.86
CA ASP A 216 -18.31 13.47 -14.60
C ASP A 216 -17.84 12.73 -15.86
N ASN A 217 -16.76 11.94 -15.72
CA ASN A 217 -16.14 11.17 -16.79
C ASN A 217 -15.48 12.02 -17.90
N SER A 218 -14.75 13.07 -17.48
CA SER A 218 -14.12 14.03 -18.40
C SER A 218 -13.28 13.39 -19.52
N GLU A 219 -12.49 12.36 -19.24
CA GLU A 219 -11.65 11.68 -20.25
C GLU A 219 -12.52 10.98 -21.32
N LEU A 220 -13.57 10.26 -20.91
CA LEU A 220 -14.49 9.65 -21.87
C LEU A 220 -15.24 10.73 -22.66
N ARG A 221 -15.64 11.85 -22.03
CA ARG A 221 -16.28 12.97 -22.73
C ARG A 221 -15.36 13.59 -23.78
N LYS A 222 -14.06 13.67 -23.54
CA LYS A 222 -13.07 14.11 -24.55
C LYS A 222 -13.06 13.19 -25.76
N LEU A 223 -13.08 11.88 -25.54
CA LEU A 223 -13.12 10.90 -26.63
C LEU A 223 -14.43 11.01 -27.42
N ILE A 224 -15.58 11.10 -26.74
CA ILE A 224 -16.89 11.29 -27.38
C ILE A 224 -16.90 12.57 -28.22
N PHE A 225 -16.35 13.66 -27.70
CA PHE A 225 -16.30 14.93 -28.43
C PHE A 225 -15.33 14.91 -29.60
N ALA A 226 -14.23 14.18 -29.49
CA ALA A 226 -13.27 14.00 -30.58
C ALA A 226 -13.90 13.27 -31.78
N GLU A 227 -14.80 12.30 -31.53
CA GLU A 227 -15.48 11.53 -32.57
C GLU A 227 -16.76 12.21 -33.06
N CYS A 228 -17.64 12.59 -32.15
CA CYS A 228 -18.98 13.12 -32.49
C CYS A 228 -19.03 14.64 -32.65
N GLY A 229 -18.00 15.37 -32.19
CA GLY A 229 -17.94 16.83 -32.30
C GLY A 229 -19.14 17.55 -31.70
N GLU A 230 -19.67 18.54 -32.38
CA GLU A 230 -20.83 19.35 -31.94
C GLU A 230 -22.16 18.56 -31.89
N GLN A 231 -22.21 17.33 -32.43
CA GLN A 231 -23.40 16.46 -32.35
C GLN A 231 -23.79 16.13 -30.90
N VAL A 232 -22.85 16.18 -29.96
CA VAL A 232 -23.10 15.95 -28.52
C VAL A 232 -24.11 16.94 -27.94
N TYR A 233 -24.30 18.09 -28.59
CA TYR A 233 -25.23 19.14 -28.16
C TYR A 233 -26.58 19.10 -28.91
N SER A 234 -26.72 18.20 -29.92
CA SER A 234 -27.90 18.11 -30.72
C SER A 234 -28.96 17.21 -30.10
N SER A 235 -30.22 17.61 -30.23
CA SER A 235 -31.39 16.78 -29.87
C SER A 235 -31.90 15.95 -31.02
N GLU A 236 -31.33 16.04 -32.22
CA GLU A 236 -31.74 15.29 -33.43
C GLU A 236 -31.45 13.80 -33.22
N ALA A 237 -32.36 12.96 -33.72
CA ALA A 237 -32.29 11.52 -33.49
C ALA A 237 -31.01 10.88 -34.03
N GLU A 238 -30.53 11.32 -35.20
CA GLU A 238 -29.32 10.80 -35.83
C GLU A 238 -28.08 11.15 -35.00
N SER A 239 -27.97 12.40 -34.51
CA SER A 239 -26.87 12.85 -33.63
C SER A 239 -26.88 12.11 -32.30
N ARG A 240 -28.04 11.88 -31.72
CA ARG A 240 -28.20 11.12 -30.48
C ARG A 240 -27.73 9.67 -30.66
N GLN A 241 -28.17 9.05 -31.75
CA GLN A 241 -27.81 7.68 -32.08
C GLN A 241 -26.29 7.52 -32.30
N ALA A 242 -25.65 8.51 -32.95
CA ALA A 242 -24.20 8.50 -33.16
C ALA A 242 -23.44 8.51 -31.82
N VAL A 243 -23.82 9.40 -30.90
CA VAL A 243 -23.21 9.49 -29.56
C VAL A 243 -23.44 8.20 -28.76
N GLU A 244 -24.64 7.67 -28.78
CA GLU A 244 -25.01 6.44 -28.07
C GLU A 244 -24.25 5.22 -28.60
N ASN A 245 -24.14 5.08 -29.92
CA ASN A 245 -23.40 3.99 -30.55
C ASN A 245 -21.94 4.05 -30.19
N PHE A 246 -21.30 5.23 -30.26
CA PHE A 246 -19.89 5.39 -29.87
C PHE A 246 -19.65 4.97 -28.42
N VAL A 247 -20.52 5.37 -27.50
CA VAL A 247 -20.37 5.01 -26.07
C VAL A 247 -20.59 3.51 -25.85
N LEU A 248 -21.50 2.88 -26.57
CA LEU A 248 -21.73 1.43 -26.51
C LEU A 248 -20.52 0.68 -27.06
N GLU A 249 -20.00 1.08 -28.23
CA GLU A 249 -18.77 0.50 -28.80
C GLU A 249 -17.58 0.63 -27.84
N TYR A 250 -17.41 1.79 -27.22
CA TYR A 250 -16.34 2.02 -26.23
C TYR A 250 -16.40 1.02 -25.07
N PHE A 251 -17.59 0.68 -24.57
CA PHE A 251 -17.74 -0.24 -23.45
C PHE A 251 -17.78 -1.73 -23.82
N LEU A 252 -18.19 -2.06 -25.04
CA LEU A 252 -18.38 -3.46 -25.45
C LEU A 252 -17.16 -4.02 -26.20
N ASN A 253 -16.29 -3.16 -26.73
CA ASN A 253 -15.04 -3.55 -27.40
C ASN A 253 -13.81 -3.43 -26.47
N ASP A 254 -13.99 -3.43 -25.15
CA ASP A 254 -12.88 -3.44 -24.20
C ASP A 254 -12.13 -4.79 -24.31
N GLU A 255 -10.80 -4.76 -24.49
CA GLU A 255 -9.91 -5.87 -24.88
C GLU A 255 -9.92 -7.12 -23.98
N ASP A 256 -10.70 -7.12 -22.89
CA ASP A 256 -10.81 -8.25 -21.95
C ASP A 256 -11.96 -9.23 -22.25
N SER A 257 -12.69 -9.09 -23.37
CA SER A 257 -13.74 -10.05 -23.76
C SER A 257 -13.16 -11.12 -24.69
N GLU A 258 -12.99 -12.34 -24.20
CA GLU A 258 -12.62 -13.53 -24.98
C GLU A 258 -13.74 -14.03 -25.92
N GLU A 259 -14.79 -13.25 -26.18
CA GLU A 259 -15.90 -13.64 -27.07
C GLU A 259 -15.66 -13.15 -28.50
N GLU A 260 -15.56 -14.10 -29.43
CA GLU A 260 -15.27 -13.88 -30.86
C GLU A 260 -16.42 -13.25 -31.66
N GLU A 261 -17.62 -13.04 -31.11
CA GLU A 261 -18.74 -12.41 -31.81
C GLU A 261 -18.96 -10.98 -31.30
N PRO A 262 -19.14 -9.98 -32.21
CA PRO A 262 -19.43 -8.61 -31.80
C PRO A 262 -20.76 -8.58 -31.03
N ALA A 263 -20.68 -8.16 -29.75
CA ALA A 263 -21.87 -8.00 -28.92
C ALA A 263 -22.81 -6.99 -29.56
N GLU A 264 -24.13 -7.29 -29.53
CA GLU A 264 -25.15 -6.37 -30.01
C GLU A 264 -25.05 -5.04 -29.26
N LEU A 265 -25.01 -3.91 -29.99
CA LEU A 265 -24.87 -2.56 -29.44
C LEU A 265 -26.13 -2.12 -28.69
N VAL A 266 -26.39 -2.72 -27.56
CA VAL A 266 -27.56 -2.44 -26.74
C VAL A 266 -27.15 -2.19 -25.26
N VAL A 267 -27.79 -1.23 -24.64
CA VAL A 267 -27.55 -0.85 -23.22
C VAL A 267 -27.75 -2.04 -22.26
N ALA A 268 -28.56 -3.04 -22.66
CA ALA A 268 -28.80 -4.23 -21.86
C ALA A 268 -27.51 -4.99 -21.54
N ASN A 269 -26.56 -5.02 -22.46
CA ASN A 269 -25.30 -5.75 -22.37
C ASN A 269 -24.25 -5.08 -21.40
N LEU A 270 -24.47 -3.81 -21.05
CA LEU A 270 -23.61 -3.10 -20.13
C LEU A 270 -23.79 -3.57 -18.68
N ASN A 271 -22.71 -3.65 -17.92
CA ASN A 271 -22.76 -3.89 -16.48
C ASN A 271 -23.31 -2.66 -15.72
N LYS A 272 -23.58 -2.82 -14.40
CA LYS A 272 -24.19 -1.76 -13.57
C LYS A 272 -23.38 -0.46 -13.55
N LYS A 273 -22.04 -0.55 -13.53
CA LYS A 273 -21.13 0.63 -13.51
C LYS A 273 -21.15 1.32 -14.88
N GLN A 274 -21.04 0.55 -15.95
CA GLN A 274 -21.08 1.06 -17.32
C GLN A 274 -22.43 1.73 -17.64
N LYS A 275 -23.56 1.15 -17.21
CA LYS A 275 -24.91 1.76 -17.36
C LYS A 275 -24.99 3.13 -16.68
N LYS A 276 -24.38 3.28 -15.51
CA LYS A 276 -24.34 4.58 -14.81
C LYS A 276 -23.53 5.61 -15.61
N ILE A 277 -22.34 5.23 -16.09
CA ILE A 277 -21.48 6.11 -16.88
C ILE A 277 -22.15 6.45 -18.21
N TYR A 278 -22.71 5.46 -18.89
CA TYR A 278 -23.48 5.65 -20.13
C TYR A 278 -24.56 6.74 -19.98
N ALA A 279 -25.41 6.60 -18.95
CA ALA A 279 -26.46 7.59 -18.69
C ALA A 279 -25.91 9.00 -18.43
N GLN A 280 -24.75 9.13 -17.77
CA GLN A 280 -24.12 10.42 -17.50
C GLN A 280 -23.53 11.07 -18.76
N VAL A 281 -22.82 10.31 -19.60
CA VAL A 281 -22.12 10.86 -20.77
C VAL A 281 -23.03 11.04 -21.98
N THR A 282 -24.18 10.35 -22.05
CA THR A 282 -25.20 10.52 -23.07
C THR A 282 -26.27 11.56 -22.71
N ASP A 283 -26.27 12.12 -21.49
CA ASP A 283 -27.20 13.16 -21.09
C ASP A 283 -26.87 14.51 -21.76
N ILE A 284 -27.66 14.89 -22.75
CA ILE A 284 -27.52 16.15 -23.49
C ILE A 284 -27.56 17.38 -22.57
N LYS A 285 -28.34 17.33 -21.48
CA LYS A 285 -28.46 18.49 -20.57
C LYS A 285 -27.13 18.79 -19.90
N SER A 286 -26.35 17.77 -19.56
CA SER A 286 -25.03 17.93 -18.98
C SER A 286 -24.06 18.58 -19.98
N TRP A 287 -24.11 18.18 -21.24
CA TRP A 287 -23.30 18.76 -22.30
C TRP A 287 -23.64 20.22 -22.57
N LEU A 288 -24.93 20.57 -22.62
CA LEU A 288 -25.39 21.95 -22.84
C LEU A 288 -25.02 22.85 -21.66
N ARG A 289 -25.14 22.33 -20.43
CA ARG A 289 -24.71 23.07 -19.23
C ARG A 289 -23.21 23.38 -19.26
N ASP A 290 -22.37 22.37 -19.59
CA ASP A 290 -20.92 22.54 -19.65
C ASP A 290 -20.52 23.50 -20.81
N LYS A 291 -21.23 23.45 -21.94
CA LYS A 291 -21.06 24.40 -23.06
C LYS A 291 -21.38 25.82 -22.62
N GLN A 292 -22.49 26.00 -21.92
CA GLN A 292 -22.89 27.34 -21.41
C GLN A 292 -21.84 27.84 -20.41
N LEU A 293 -21.42 27.03 -19.45
CA LEU A 293 -20.38 27.40 -18.48
C LEU A 293 -19.08 27.78 -19.19
N MET A 294 -18.66 27.01 -20.19
CA MET A 294 -17.48 27.35 -21.00
C MET A 294 -17.61 28.69 -21.66
N GLN A 295 -18.79 29.03 -22.24
CA GLN A 295 -19.03 30.32 -22.90
C GLN A 295 -18.99 31.47 -21.90
N GLU A 296 -19.60 31.33 -20.71
CA GLU A 296 -19.58 32.33 -19.65
C GLU A 296 -18.16 32.58 -19.17
N VAL A 297 -17.38 31.53 -18.88
CA VAL A 297 -15.98 31.67 -18.45
C VAL A 297 -15.10 32.23 -19.55
N THR A 298 -15.34 31.88 -20.82
CA THR A 298 -14.61 32.47 -21.95
C THR A 298 -14.92 33.98 -22.11
N ALA A 299 -16.14 34.38 -21.86
CA ALA A 299 -16.51 35.82 -21.87
C ALA A 299 -15.79 36.55 -20.74
N MET A 300 -15.77 36.01 -19.54
CA MET A 300 -15.06 36.55 -18.38
C MET A 300 -13.53 36.61 -18.60
N ALA A 301 -12.95 35.61 -19.26
CA ALA A 301 -11.52 35.60 -19.56
C ALA A 301 -11.01 36.83 -20.31
N LYS A 302 -11.88 37.50 -21.11
CA LYS A 302 -11.55 38.73 -21.80
C LYS A 302 -11.24 39.90 -20.84
N GLU A 303 -11.82 39.89 -19.65
CA GLU A 303 -11.62 40.92 -18.63
C GLU A 303 -10.39 40.64 -17.75
N PHE A 304 -10.05 39.35 -17.55
CA PHE A 304 -8.96 38.95 -16.68
C PHE A 304 -7.60 38.81 -17.40
N GLY A 305 -7.62 38.63 -18.71
CA GLY A 305 -6.43 38.31 -19.50
C GLY A 305 -6.07 36.82 -19.45
N THR A 306 -4.99 36.47 -20.15
CA THR A 306 -4.56 35.06 -20.34
C THR A 306 -3.44 34.61 -19.39
N GLU A 307 -2.89 35.56 -18.61
CA GLU A 307 -1.81 35.27 -17.66
C GLU A 307 -2.33 34.52 -16.43
N PRO A 308 -1.58 33.53 -15.91
CA PRO A 308 -1.98 32.80 -14.71
C PRO A 308 -2.12 33.71 -13.50
N LEU A 309 -3.23 33.62 -12.81
CA LEU A 309 -3.50 34.35 -11.56
C LEU A 309 -3.20 33.40 -10.37
N TYR A 310 -2.23 33.78 -9.55
CA TYR A 310 -1.78 32.95 -8.39
C TYR A 310 -2.41 33.40 -7.07
N ASP A 311 -3.11 34.54 -7.04
CA ASP A 311 -3.76 35.10 -5.85
C ASP A 311 -5.28 35.02 -5.99
N ILE A 312 -5.88 34.11 -5.22
CA ILE A 312 -7.33 33.94 -5.20
C ILE A 312 -8.06 35.15 -4.66
N ASN A 313 -7.43 35.94 -3.76
CA ASN A 313 -8.07 37.19 -3.26
C ASN A 313 -8.06 38.30 -4.31
N ALA A 314 -7.01 38.38 -5.13
CA ALA A 314 -6.96 39.27 -6.27
C ALA A 314 -7.99 38.88 -7.33
N PHE A 315 -8.19 37.57 -7.56
CA PHE A 315 -9.25 37.06 -8.43
C PHE A 315 -10.64 37.44 -7.89
N ASN A 316 -10.94 37.11 -6.62
CA ASN A 316 -12.24 37.39 -6.01
C ASN A 316 -12.60 38.89 -5.91
N LYS A 317 -11.60 39.78 -5.92
CA LYS A 317 -11.85 41.24 -5.94
C LYS A 317 -12.25 41.76 -7.31
N LYS A 318 -11.94 41.03 -8.37
CA LYS A 318 -12.35 41.38 -9.74
C LYS A 318 -13.71 40.78 -10.10
N PHE A 319 -14.15 39.80 -9.34
CA PHE A 319 -15.47 39.18 -9.41
C PHE A 319 -16.48 39.97 -8.56
#